data_531214e52df28c682348663ed6c224bc
#
_entry.id   531214e52df28c682348663ed6c224bc
#
_cell.length_a   1.000
_cell.length_b   1.000
_cell.length_c   1.000
_cell.angle_alpha   90.00
_cell.angle_beta   90.00
_cell.angle_gamma   90.00
#
_symmetry.space_group_name_H-M   'P 1'
#
loop_
_entity.id
_entity.type
_entity.pdbx_description
1 polymer ?
#
loop_
_entity_poly.entity_id
_entity_poly.type
_entity_poly.pdbx_seq_one_letter_code
_entity_poly.pdbx_strand_id
1 'polypeptide(L)'
;MGKKSSYTNGTVRLNGQTKSSTYKRGKTVYTDYVMSPYEKQAYDYAQRSFAENLPNLNVFSDNTKRQFQKQLNAYKDKGVDTINSVYTPMINNLKTDVASRFGNLDNSSFLNELNGIEKNRSKAIGTLAQDLILKENDLVNDELSRRYNYMSFLNGISNQALSNQSAYSSLSSANSSSGNKSGSNSNIGTYIEMGLQLLKAIYG
;
A
#
# COMPACT_ATOMS: atom_id res chain seq x y z
N MET A 1 -51.37 -42.07 4.34
CA MET A 1 -51.04 -41.01 3.34
C MET A 1 -49.98 -40.08 3.94
N GLY A 2 -48.73 -40.20 3.50
CA GLY A 2 -47.63 -39.34 3.98
C GLY A 2 -47.79 -37.91 3.45
N LYS A 3 -47.87 -36.91 4.33
CA LYS A 3 -47.81 -35.49 3.95
C LYS A 3 -46.51 -35.23 3.21
N LYS A 4 -46.57 -34.90 1.90
CA LYS A 4 -45.41 -34.37 1.17
C LYS A 4 -45.02 -33.05 1.83
N SER A 5 -43.87 -33.00 2.49
CA SER A 5 -43.33 -31.76 3.01
C SER A 5 -43.06 -30.86 1.80
N SER A 6 -43.78 -29.74 1.67
CA SER A 6 -43.52 -28.74 0.65
C SER A 6 -42.25 -27.95 1.04
N TYR A 7 -41.32 -27.85 0.11
CA TYR A 7 -40.14 -27.02 0.31
C TYR A 7 -40.58 -25.53 0.31
N THR A 8 -40.18 -24.80 1.34
CA THR A 8 -40.44 -23.35 1.44
C THR A 8 -39.21 -22.60 0.98
N ASN A 9 -39.39 -21.67 0.06
CA ASN A 9 -38.29 -20.80 -0.39
C ASN A 9 -37.89 -19.83 0.72
N GLY A 10 -36.57 -19.68 0.91
CA GLY A 10 -35.98 -18.72 1.84
C GLY A 10 -35.62 -17.44 1.11
N THR A 11 -35.86 -16.29 1.74
CA THR A 11 -35.54 -14.98 1.15
C THR A 11 -34.98 -14.07 2.24
N VAL A 12 -33.92 -13.31 1.90
CA VAL A 12 -33.39 -12.24 2.72
C VAL A 12 -33.57 -10.91 1.99
N ARG A 13 -34.16 -9.94 2.68
CA ARG A 13 -34.40 -8.59 2.15
C ARG A 13 -33.72 -7.55 3.01
N LEU A 14 -33.16 -6.54 2.36
CA LEU A 14 -32.61 -5.36 3.00
C LEU A 14 -33.25 -4.12 2.37
N ASN A 15 -33.85 -3.27 3.20
CA ASN A 15 -34.57 -2.06 2.75
C ASN A 15 -35.60 -2.36 1.63
N GLY A 16 -36.35 -3.45 1.79
CA GLY A 16 -37.36 -3.87 0.81
C GLY A 16 -36.84 -4.59 -0.44
N GLN A 17 -35.52 -4.58 -0.67
CA GLN A 17 -34.90 -5.26 -1.81
C GLN A 17 -34.46 -6.66 -1.45
N THR A 18 -34.72 -7.64 -2.32
CA THR A 18 -34.22 -8.99 -2.16
C THR A 18 -32.70 -9.02 -2.38
N LYS A 19 -31.97 -9.49 -1.37
CA LYS A 19 -30.51 -9.65 -1.40
C LYS A 19 -30.07 -11.08 -1.68
N SER A 20 -30.83 -12.05 -1.15
CA SER A 20 -30.59 -13.45 -1.45
C SER A 20 -31.89 -14.23 -1.41
N SER A 21 -31.96 -15.27 -2.23
CA SER A 21 -33.08 -16.20 -2.30
C SER A 21 -32.59 -17.63 -2.46
N THR A 22 -33.15 -18.53 -1.64
CA THR A 22 -32.92 -19.97 -1.75
C THR A 22 -34.20 -20.65 -2.16
N TYR A 23 -34.18 -21.42 -3.22
CA TYR A 23 -35.32 -22.09 -3.79
C TYR A 23 -34.97 -23.48 -4.31
N LYS A 24 -35.98 -24.33 -4.45
CA LYS A 24 -35.81 -25.69 -4.96
C LYS A 24 -36.38 -25.79 -6.38
N ARG A 25 -35.61 -26.32 -7.29
CA ARG A 25 -36.02 -26.63 -8.65
C ARG A 25 -35.75 -28.11 -8.94
N GLY A 26 -36.82 -28.91 -9.00
CA GLY A 26 -36.70 -30.35 -9.07
C GLY A 26 -36.09 -30.93 -7.79
N LYS A 27 -34.96 -31.63 -7.92
CA LYS A 27 -34.24 -32.20 -6.76
C LYS A 27 -33.13 -31.29 -6.22
N THR A 28 -32.79 -30.19 -6.92
CA THR A 28 -31.67 -29.32 -6.60
C THR A 28 -32.11 -28.05 -5.90
N VAL A 29 -31.38 -27.65 -4.87
CA VAL A 29 -31.55 -26.39 -4.15
C VAL A 29 -30.56 -25.37 -4.71
N TYR A 30 -31.04 -24.19 -5.05
CA TYR A 30 -30.28 -23.07 -5.56
C TYR A 30 -30.32 -21.93 -4.57
N THR A 31 -29.22 -21.19 -4.49
CA THR A 31 -29.15 -19.97 -3.71
C THR A 31 -28.54 -18.87 -4.57
N ASP A 32 -29.34 -17.83 -4.82
CA ASP A 32 -28.92 -16.67 -5.59
C ASP A 32 -28.64 -15.52 -4.64
N TYR A 33 -27.59 -14.76 -4.94
CA TYR A 33 -27.23 -13.51 -4.29
C TYR A 33 -27.25 -12.37 -5.29
N VAL A 34 -27.81 -11.24 -4.90
CA VAL A 34 -27.91 -10.03 -5.73
C VAL A 34 -27.07 -8.93 -5.11
N MET A 35 -25.93 -8.63 -5.70
CA MET A 35 -25.13 -7.47 -5.32
C MET A 35 -25.91 -6.18 -5.58
N SER A 36 -25.75 -5.19 -4.71
CA SER A 36 -26.21 -3.84 -5.03
C SER A 36 -25.41 -3.26 -6.18
N PRO A 37 -25.93 -2.27 -6.91
CA PRO A 37 -25.17 -1.64 -8.00
C PRO A 37 -23.80 -1.13 -7.56
N TYR A 38 -23.72 -0.48 -6.40
CA TYR A 38 -22.47 0.03 -5.83
C TYR A 38 -21.50 -1.09 -5.43
N GLU A 39 -22.01 -2.15 -4.81
CA GLU A 39 -21.21 -3.33 -4.43
C GLU A 39 -20.64 -4.01 -5.66
N LYS A 40 -21.45 -4.18 -6.72
CA LYS A 40 -21.00 -4.73 -7.99
C LYS A 40 -19.95 -3.84 -8.64
N GLN A 41 -20.16 -2.53 -8.67
CA GLN A 41 -19.19 -1.58 -9.22
C GLN A 41 -17.85 -1.62 -8.47
N ALA A 42 -17.89 -1.63 -7.15
CA ALA A 42 -16.69 -1.72 -6.31
C ALA A 42 -15.95 -3.06 -6.53
N TYR A 43 -16.69 -4.15 -6.59
CA TYR A 43 -16.13 -5.48 -6.85
C TYR A 43 -15.50 -5.57 -8.24
N ASP A 44 -16.20 -5.14 -9.29
CA ASP A 44 -15.71 -5.14 -10.67
C ASP A 44 -14.46 -4.25 -10.82
N TYR A 45 -14.45 -3.07 -10.16
CA TYR A 45 -13.29 -2.19 -10.12
C TYR A 45 -12.10 -2.88 -9.43
N ALA A 46 -12.32 -3.46 -8.26
CA ALA A 46 -11.26 -4.12 -7.50
C ALA A 46 -10.66 -5.29 -8.29
N GLN A 47 -11.48 -6.12 -8.92
CA GLN A 47 -11.02 -7.25 -9.73
C GLN A 47 -10.21 -6.80 -10.95
N ARG A 48 -10.68 -5.79 -11.67
CA ARG A 48 -9.98 -5.24 -12.83
C ARG A 48 -8.66 -4.62 -12.42
N SER A 49 -8.67 -3.72 -11.43
CA SER A 49 -7.47 -3.04 -10.96
C SER A 49 -6.46 -4.02 -10.37
N PHE A 50 -6.91 -5.07 -9.71
CA PHE A 50 -6.03 -6.13 -9.20
C PHE A 50 -5.34 -6.87 -10.37
N ALA A 51 -6.09 -7.28 -11.37
CA ALA A 51 -5.57 -7.99 -12.53
C ALA A 51 -4.58 -7.12 -13.36
N GLU A 52 -4.86 -5.82 -13.50
CA GLU A 52 -4.01 -4.88 -14.23
C GLU A 52 -2.70 -4.57 -13.50
N ASN A 53 -2.73 -4.46 -12.18
CA ASN A 53 -1.56 -4.04 -11.40
C ASN A 53 -0.69 -5.22 -10.94
N LEU A 54 -1.24 -6.42 -10.76
CA LEU A 54 -0.51 -7.59 -10.27
C LEU A 54 0.73 -7.93 -11.11
N PRO A 55 0.67 -7.98 -12.47
CA PRO A 55 1.84 -8.29 -13.30
C PRO A 55 2.95 -7.25 -13.19
N ASN A 56 2.59 -6.01 -12.85
CA ASN A 56 3.49 -4.86 -12.84
C ASN A 56 3.87 -4.40 -11.43
N LEU A 57 3.59 -5.23 -10.42
CA LEU A 57 3.79 -4.84 -9.02
C LEU A 57 5.23 -4.41 -8.72
N ASN A 58 6.22 -5.10 -9.30
CA ASN A 58 7.65 -4.84 -9.13
C ASN A 58 8.25 -4.01 -10.27
N VAL A 59 7.44 -3.56 -11.23
CA VAL A 59 7.90 -2.75 -12.37
C VAL A 59 7.60 -1.28 -12.11
N PHE A 60 8.66 -0.48 -11.92
CA PHE A 60 8.50 0.96 -11.73
C PHE A 60 8.34 1.66 -13.07
N SER A 61 7.37 2.57 -13.15
CA SER A 61 7.19 3.45 -14.30
C SER A 61 8.39 4.39 -14.46
N ASP A 62 8.61 4.89 -15.66
CA ASP A 62 9.68 5.88 -15.91
C ASP A 62 9.46 7.17 -15.12
N ASN A 63 8.20 7.51 -14.83
CA ASN A 63 7.90 8.66 -13.96
C ASN A 63 8.36 8.39 -12.51
N THR A 64 8.08 7.21 -11.95
CA THR A 64 8.53 6.81 -10.61
C THR A 64 10.06 6.80 -10.54
N LYS A 65 10.73 6.22 -11.54
CA LYS A 65 12.21 6.22 -11.64
C LYS A 65 12.78 7.63 -11.68
N ARG A 66 12.18 8.54 -12.47
CA ARG A 66 12.59 9.95 -12.52
C ARG A 66 12.38 10.67 -11.18
N GLN A 67 11.32 10.37 -10.46
CA GLN A 67 11.11 10.93 -9.12
C GLN A 67 12.17 10.44 -8.12
N PHE A 68 12.52 9.16 -8.16
CA PHE A 68 13.61 8.62 -7.34
C PHE A 68 14.92 9.30 -7.66
N GLN A 69 15.28 9.40 -8.94
CA GLN A 69 16.50 10.07 -9.38
C GLN A 69 16.56 11.54 -8.93
N LYS A 70 15.43 12.26 -9.00
CA LYS A 70 15.35 13.64 -8.52
C LYS A 70 15.59 13.74 -7.00
N GLN A 71 15.02 12.84 -6.22
CA GLN A 71 15.22 12.82 -4.77
C GLN A 71 16.66 12.45 -4.39
N LEU A 72 17.24 11.45 -5.07
CA LEU A 72 18.63 11.04 -4.86
C LEU A 72 19.60 12.15 -5.24
N ASN A 73 19.39 12.87 -6.36
CA ASN A 73 20.21 14.00 -6.74
C ASN A 73 20.14 15.13 -5.71
N ALA A 74 18.94 15.47 -5.24
CA ALA A 74 18.78 16.50 -4.20
C ALA A 74 19.48 16.11 -2.88
N TYR A 75 19.41 14.84 -2.49
CA TYR A 75 20.13 14.33 -1.32
C TYR A 75 21.65 14.38 -1.51
N LYS A 76 22.13 13.94 -2.66
CA LYS A 76 23.55 14.00 -3.05
C LYS A 76 24.07 15.44 -3.03
N ASP A 77 23.37 16.37 -3.68
CA ASP A 77 23.79 17.76 -3.77
C ASP A 77 23.86 18.40 -2.38
N LYS A 78 22.86 18.19 -1.54
CA LYS A 78 22.89 18.64 -0.14
C LYS A 78 24.06 18.03 0.64
N GLY A 79 24.35 16.75 0.45
CA GLY A 79 25.46 16.07 1.10
C GLY A 79 26.82 16.64 0.66
N VAL A 80 27.00 16.85 -0.65
CA VAL A 80 28.22 17.48 -1.22
C VAL A 80 28.41 18.90 -0.68
N ASP A 81 27.34 19.70 -0.64
CA ASP A 81 27.39 21.06 -0.10
C ASP A 81 27.77 21.06 1.39
N THR A 82 27.23 20.13 2.17
CA THR A 82 27.57 19.95 3.58
C THR A 82 29.04 19.60 3.75
N ILE A 83 29.57 18.65 2.97
CA ILE A 83 30.97 18.27 3.00
C ILE A 83 31.87 19.47 2.63
N ASN A 84 31.56 20.18 1.55
CA ASN A 84 32.31 21.32 1.11
C ASN A 84 32.28 22.49 2.12
N SER A 85 31.14 22.72 2.78
CA SER A 85 31.02 23.79 3.80
C SER A 85 31.91 23.54 5.03
N VAL A 86 32.25 22.28 5.31
CA VAL A 86 33.14 21.89 6.40
C VAL A 86 34.61 21.92 5.95
N TYR A 87 34.94 21.23 4.88
CA TYR A 87 36.33 20.95 4.52
C TYR A 87 36.97 22.07 3.76
N THR A 88 36.25 22.88 2.96
CA THR A 88 36.83 24.01 2.24
C THR A 88 37.38 25.08 3.18
N PRO A 89 36.66 25.54 4.22
CA PRO A 89 37.23 26.45 5.20
C PRO A 89 38.42 25.85 5.97
N MET A 90 38.41 24.56 6.30
CA MET A 90 39.54 23.90 7.00
C MET A 90 40.82 23.99 6.16
N ILE A 91 40.75 23.67 4.86
CA ILE A 91 41.90 23.77 3.94
C ILE A 91 42.35 25.20 3.81
N ASN A 92 41.46 26.18 3.66
CA ASN A 92 41.79 27.57 3.53
C ASN A 92 42.44 28.12 4.82
N ASN A 93 41.89 27.78 5.99
CA ASN A 93 42.47 28.15 7.27
C ASN A 93 43.86 27.55 7.47
N LEU A 94 44.06 26.27 7.13
CA LEU A 94 45.37 25.63 7.16
C LEU A 94 46.38 26.36 6.25
N LYS A 95 46.01 26.69 5.00
CA LYS A 95 46.85 27.44 4.09
C LYS A 95 47.27 28.81 4.67
N THR A 96 46.31 29.55 5.23
CA THR A 96 46.52 30.86 5.83
C THR A 96 47.43 30.78 7.04
N ASP A 97 47.20 29.81 7.93
CA ASP A 97 47.98 29.66 9.15
C ASP A 97 49.45 29.26 8.82
N VAL A 98 49.64 28.30 7.93
CA VAL A 98 50.97 27.86 7.53
C VAL A 98 51.74 28.96 6.79
N ALA A 99 51.09 29.67 5.84
CA ALA A 99 51.69 30.78 5.15
C ALA A 99 52.10 31.91 6.10
N SER A 100 51.29 32.21 7.12
CA SER A 100 51.62 33.25 8.10
C SER A 100 52.78 32.87 9.03
N ARG A 101 52.97 31.60 9.35
CA ARG A 101 54.02 31.11 10.25
C ARG A 101 55.34 30.81 9.55
N PHE A 102 55.26 30.26 8.35
CA PHE A 102 56.44 29.72 7.63
C PHE A 102 56.76 30.44 6.34
N GLY A 103 55.93 31.36 5.88
CA GLY A 103 56.13 32.12 4.66
C GLY A 103 55.94 31.33 3.36
N ASN A 104 55.81 30.02 3.43
CA ASN A 104 55.54 29.13 2.30
C ASN A 104 54.68 27.93 2.70
N LEU A 105 54.18 27.20 1.69
CA LEU A 105 53.37 26.01 1.85
C LEU A 105 54.15 24.68 1.63
N ASP A 106 55.45 24.78 1.31
CA ASP A 106 56.32 23.63 1.02
C ASP A 106 56.98 23.09 2.28
N ASN A 107 56.19 22.64 3.24
CA ASN A 107 56.71 22.02 4.45
C ASN A 107 55.93 20.74 4.81
N SER A 108 56.62 19.83 5.49
CA SER A 108 56.08 18.51 5.84
C SER A 108 54.88 18.61 6.78
N SER A 109 54.82 19.62 7.63
CA SER A 109 53.68 19.83 8.56
C SER A 109 52.40 20.17 7.80
N PHE A 110 52.50 21.10 6.84
CA PHE A 110 51.37 21.43 5.94
C PHE A 110 50.87 20.20 5.18
N LEU A 111 51.80 19.44 4.56
CA LEU A 111 51.43 18.26 3.78
C LEU A 111 50.76 17.18 4.64
N ASN A 112 51.26 16.97 5.85
CA ASN A 112 50.67 15.99 6.79
C ASN A 112 49.27 16.38 7.23
N GLU A 113 49.03 17.63 7.59
CA GLU A 113 47.72 18.12 8.00
C GLU A 113 46.75 18.16 6.83
N LEU A 114 47.20 18.61 5.63
CA LEU A 114 46.39 18.55 4.42
C LEU A 114 45.94 17.13 4.07
N ASN A 115 46.87 16.15 4.13
CA ASN A 115 46.55 14.73 3.94
C ASN A 115 45.55 14.23 4.96
N GLY A 116 45.62 14.68 6.22
CA GLY A 116 44.63 14.37 7.26
C GLY A 116 43.23 14.89 6.93
N ILE A 117 43.15 16.15 6.48
CA ILE A 117 41.89 16.78 6.06
C ILE A 117 41.30 16.04 4.85
N GLU A 118 42.08 15.80 3.81
CA GLU A 118 41.62 15.13 2.59
C GLU A 118 41.21 13.67 2.84
N LYS A 119 41.91 12.97 3.74
CA LYS A 119 41.49 11.62 4.20
C LYS A 119 40.14 11.63 4.84
N ASN A 120 39.88 12.61 5.72
CA ASN A 120 38.57 12.75 6.38
C ASN A 120 37.48 13.16 5.40
N ARG A 121 37.78 14.06 4.44
CA ARG A 121 36.87 14.43 3.37
C ARG A 121 36.50 13.22 2.51
N SER A 122 37.49 12.39 2.14
CA SER A 122 37.28 11.17 1.36
C SER A 122 36.38 10.17 2.12
N LYS A 123 36.56 10.05 3.46
CA LYS A 123 35.66 9.23 4.28
C LYS A 123 34.23 9.78 4.27
N ALA A 124 34.06 11.10 4.41
CA ALA A 124 32.73 11.72 4.38
C ALA A 124 32.03 11.50 3.03
N ILE A 125 32.76 11.58 1.91
CA ILE A 125 32.26 11.26 0.56
C ILE A 125 31.87 9.77 0.49
N GLY A 126 32.69 8.87 1.03
CA GLY A 126 32.38 7.44 1.09
C GLY A 126 31.11 7.14 1.90
N THR A 127 30.92 7.81 3.03
CA THR A 127 29.68 7.71 3.83
C THR A 127 28.47 8.22 3.03
N LEU A 128 28.59 9.38 2.37
CA LEU A 128 27.52 9.91 1.53
C LEU A 128 27.14 8.94 0.41
N ALA A 129 28.12 8.25 -0.20
CA ALA A 129 27.85 7.25 -1.22
C ALA A 129 27.06 6.04 -0.66
N GLN A 130 27.39 5.58 0.55
CA GLN A 130 26.65 4.53 1.24
C GLN A 130 25.24 4.99 1.60
N ASP A 131 25.08 6.20 2.12
CA ASP A 131 23.78 6.78 2.45
C ASP A 131 22.88 6.92 1.24
N LEU A 132 23.46 7.23 0.06
CA LEU A 132 22.69 7.28 -1.20
C LEU A 132 22.14 5.91 -1.60
N ILE A 133 22.92 4.83 -1.42
CA ILE A 133 22.47 3.47 -1.69
C ILE A 133 21.35 3.09 -0.72
N LEU A 134 21.48 3.41 0.56
CA LEU A 134 20.43 3.17 1.54
C LEU A 134 19.16 3.96 1.21
N LYS A 135 19.32 5.23 0.84
CA LYS A 135 18.20 6.08 0.42
C LYS A 135 17.48 5.57 -0.81
N GLU A 136 18.21 5.04 -1.80
CA GLU A 136 17.62 4.40 -2.97
C GLU A 136 16.79 3.16 -2.57
N ASN A 137 17.35 2.31 -1.71
CA ASN A 137 16.64 1.14 -1.19
C ASN A 137 15.37 1.53 -0.42
N ASP A 138 15.43 2.58 0.40
CA ASP A 138 14.27 3.11 1.11
C ASP A 138 13.17 3.56 0.14
N LEU A 139 13.52 4.32 -0.90
CA LEU A 139 12.55 4.79 -1.90
C LEU A 139 11.88 3.63 -2.65
N VAL A 140 12.66 2.60 -2.99
CA VAL A 140 12.14 1.38 -3.63
C VAL A 140 11.19 0.64 -2.68
N ASN A 141 11.58 0.44 -1.43
CA ASN A 141 10.79 -0.27 -0.44
C ASN A 141 9.50 0.48 -0.08
N ASP A 142 9.56 1.80 0.04
CA ASP A 142 8.39 2.65 0.29
C ASP A 142 7.38 2.56 -0.85
N GLU A 143 7.85 2.59 -2.10
CA GLU A 143 6.97 2.46 -3.26
C GLU A 143 6.37 1.06 -3.37
N LEU A 144 7.16 0.01 -3.14
CA LEU A 144 6.66 -1.36 -3.09
C LEU A 144 5.61 -1.52 -1.98
N SER A 145 5.86 -0.99 -0.80
CA SER A 145 4.92 -1.02 0.33
C SER A 145 3.59 -0.35 -0.01
N ARG A 146 3.62 0.80 -0.67
CA ARG A 146 2.39 1.48 -1.14
C ARG A 146 1.62 0.63 -2.14
N ARG A 147 2.31 -0.02 -3.07
CA ARG A 147 1.68 -0.89 -4.07
C ARG A 147 1.07 -2.13 -3.41
N TYR A 148 1.79 -2.77 -2.49
CA TYR A 148 1.26 -3.91 -1.74
C TYR A 148 0.05 -3.52 -0.90
N ASN A 149 0.07 -2.36 -0.24
CA ASN A 149 -1.07 -1.84 0.51
C ASN A 149 -2.28 -1.58 -0.40
N TYR A 150 -2.06 -1.03 -1.58
CA TYR A 150 -3.12 -0.83 -2.57
C TYR A 150 -3.71 -2.16 -3.05
N MET A 151 -2.86 -3.15 -3.35
CA MET A 151 -3.31 -4.50 -3.73
C MET A 151 -4.09 -5.19 -2.60
N SER A 152 -3.63 -5.04 -1.36
CA SER A 152 -4.34 -5.54 -0.18
C SER A 152 -5.70 -4.88 0.00
N PHE A 153 -5.80 -3.58 -0.23
CA PHE A 153 -7.06 -2.84 -0.22
C PHE A 153 -8.03 -3.36 -1.30
N LEU A 154 -7.58 -3.56 -2.54
CA LEU A 154 -8.40 -4.12 -3.61
C LEU A 154 -8.90 -5.54 -3.27
N ASN A 155 -8.01 -6.37 -2.71
CA ASN A 155 -8.37 -7.70 -2.23
C ASN A 155 -9.40 -7.62 -1.09
N GLY A 156 -9.27 -6.65 -0.19
CA GLY A 156 -10.24 -6.39 0.88
C GLY A 156 -11.64 -6.09 0.35
N ILE A 157 -11.77 -5.26 -0.68
CA ILE A 157 -13.06 -4.98 -1.34
C ILE A 157 -13.66 -6.28 -1.91
N SER A 158 -12.86 -7.10 -2.60
CA SER A 158 -13.33 -8.36 -3.18
C SER A 158 -13.77 -9.35 -2.11
N ASN A 159 -12.99 -9.49 -1.04
CA ASN A 159 -13.32 -10.38 0.07
C ASN A 159 -14.57 -9.91 0.82
N GLN A 160 -14.79 -8.59 0.94
CA GLN A 160 -16.02 -8.05 1.55
C GLN A 160 -17.26 -8.44 0.73
N ALA A 161 -17.20 -8.30 -0.59
CA ALA A 161 -18.31 -8.70 -1.47
C ALA A 161 -18.61 -10.20 -1.37
N LEU A 162 -17.57 -11.05 -1.34
CA LEU A 162 -17.71 -12.49 -1.17
C LEU A 162 -18.24 -12.87 0.23
N SER A 163 -17.81 -12.15 1.27
CA SER A 163 -18.31 -12.33 2.64
C SER A 163 -19.80 -11.98 2.74
N ASN A 164 -20.22 -10.88 2.13
CA ASN A 164 -21.63 -10.49 2.04
C ASN A 164 -22.45 -11.56 1.31
N GLN A 165 -21.95 -12.02 0.17
CA GLN A 165 -22.58 -13.13 -0.58
C GLN A 165 -22.78 -14.36 0.31
N SER A 166 -21.71 -14.78 0.99
CA SER A 166 -21.76 -15.95 1.88
C SER A 166 -22.76 -15.77 3.02
N ALA A 167 -22.74 -14.60 3.69
CA ALA A 167 -23.65 -14.30 4.80
C ALA A 167 -25.12 -14.28 4.37
N TYR A 168 -25.46 -13.58 3.30
CA TYR A 168 -26.84 -13.51 2.80
C TYR A 168 -27.32 -14.85 2.25
N SER A 169 -26.44 -15.61 1.59
CA SER A 169 -26.76 -16.94 1.08
C SER A 169 -27.03 -17.93 2.22
N SER A 170 -26.23 -17.90 3.27
CA SER A 170 -26.43 -18.72 4.47
C SER A 170 -27.75 -18.40 5.16
N LEU A 171 -28.08 -17.11 5.30
CA LEU A 171 -29.37 -16.68 5.90
C LEU A 171 -30.57 -17.07 5.06
N SER A 172 -30.50 -16.94 3.72
CA SER A 172 -31.62 -17.36 2.86
C SER A 172 -31.78 -18.87 2.85
N SER A 173 -30.67 -19.61 2.93
CA SER A 173 -30.69 -21.06 3.08
C SER A 173 -31.33 -21.49 4.42
N ALA A 174 -30.94 -20.85 5.51
CA ALA A 174 -31.55 -21.11 6.83
C ALA A 174 -33.05 -20.79 6.85
N ASN A 175 -33.50 -19.75 6.15
CA ASN A 175 -34.91 -19.39 6.02
C ASN A 175 -35.71 -20.32 5.09
N SER A 176 -35.02 -21.15 4.27
CA SER A 176 -35.67 -22.09 3.33
C SER A 176 -36.00 -23.44 3.92
N SER A 177 -35.42 -23.82 5.05
CA SER A 177 -35.70 -25.09 5.71
C SER A 177 -36.96 -25.01 6.56
N SER A 178 -37.82 -25.98 6.40
CA SER A 178 -39.11 -26.10 7.14
C SER A 178 -38.87 -26.05 8.66
N GLY A 179 -39.27 -24.98 9.29
CA GLY A 179 -39.80 -25.03 10.63
C GLY A 179 -38.89 -24.76 11.82
N ASN A 180 -37.83 -23.98 11.74
CA ASN A 180 -37.28 -23.36 12.94
C ASN A 180 -36.93 -21.88 12.67
N LYS A 181 -37.86 -21.01 13.03
CA LYS A 181 -37.63 -19.57 13.11
C LYS A 181 -36.80 -19.30 14.36
N SER A 182 -35.49 -19.43 14.26
CA SER A 182 -34.56 -18.78 15.18
C SER A 182 -34.21 -17.44 14.60
N GLY A 183 -34.73 -16.36 15.15
CA GLY A 183 -34.33 -15.00 14.81
C GLY A 183 -32.87 -14.77 15.22
N SER A 184 -31.96 -14.95 14.31
CA SER A 184 -30.58 -14.50 14.46
C SER A 184 -30.51 -13.04 14.02
N ASN A 185 -30.53 -12.14 14.98
CA ASN A 185 -30.07 -10.77 14.80
C ASN A 185 -28.56 -10.83 14.58
N SER A 186 -28.12 -11.05 13.35
CA SER A 186 -26.71 -10.98 12.99
C SER A 186 -26.34 -9.52 12.72
N ASN A 187 -25.20 -9.08 13.26
CA ASN A 187 -24.58 -7.75 13.10
C ASN A 187 -24.14 -7.46 11.64
N ILE A 188 -24.92 -7.90 10.65
CA ILE A 188 -24.64 -7.69 9.22
C ILE A 188 -24.69 -6.20 8.85
N GLY A 189 -25.48 -5.39 9.59
CA GLY A 189 -25.55 -3.94 9.39
C GLY A 189 -24.20 -3.23 9.57
N THR A 190 -23.41 -3.65 10.55
CA THR A 190 -22.13 -3.01 10.90
C THR A 190 -21.07 -3.16 9.81
N TYR A 191 -21.03 -4.31 9.12
CA TYR A 191 -20.06 -4.55 8.05
C TYR A 191 -20.40 -3.79 6.76
N ILE A 192 -21.68 -3.57 6.49
CA ILE A 192 -22.17 -2.79 5.34
C ILE A 192 -21.87 -1.30 5.54
N GLU A 193 -22.05 -0.77 6.75
CA GLU A 193 -21.72 0.63 7.08
C GLU A 193 -20.23 0.91 6.95
N MET A 194 -19.35 0.01 7.38
CA MET A 194 -17.90 0.17 7.23
C MET A 194 -17.47 0.18 5.75
N GLY A 195 -18.07 -0.67 4.92
CA GLY A 195 -17.80 -0.67 3.47
C GLY A 195 -18.29 0.60 2.77
N LEU A 196 -19.42 1.15 3.18
CA LEU A 196 -19.97 2.41 2.66
C LEU A 196 -19.18 3.63 3.14
N GLN A 197 -18.65 3.64 4.36
CA GLN A 197 -17.76 4.69 4.86
C GLN A 197 -16.42 4.70 4.13
N LEU A 198 -15.87 3.53 3.79
CA LEU A 198 -14.67 3.40 2.97
C LEU A 198 -14.90 3.92 1.54
N LEU A 199 -16.03 3.62 0.92
CA LEU A 199 -16.39 4.14 -0.39
C LEU A 199 -16.60 5.67 -0.36
N LYS A 200 -17.19 6.21 0.70
CA LYS A 200 -17.34 7.65 0.91
C LYS A 200 -16.01 8.37 1.10
N ALA A 201 -15.04 7.73 1.75
CA ALA A 201 -13.69 8.27 1.94
C ALA A 201 -12.85 8.27 0.64
N ILE A 202 -13.22 7.43 -0.35
CA ILE A 202 -12.52 7.32 -1.64
C ILE A 202 -13.13 8.23 -2.71
N TYR A 203 -14.44 8.47 -2.65
CA TYR A 203 -15.20 9.19 -3.69
C TYR A 203 -15.87 10.47 -3.19
N GLY A 204 -15.79 10.81 -1.91
CA GLY A 204 -16.22 12.07 -1.30
C GLY A 204 -15.09 13.03 -1.17
#